data_5da3928210ffcf6369005fbb291b5419
#
_entry.id   5da3928210ffcf6369005fbb291b5419
#
_cell.length_a   1.000
_cell.length_b   1.000
_cell.length_c   1.000
_cell.angle_alpha   90.00
_cell.angle_beta   90.00
_cell.angle_gamma   90.00
#
_symmetry.space_group_name_H-M   'P 1'
#
loop_
_entity.id
_entity.type
_entity.pdbx_description
1 polymer ?
#
loop_
_entity_poly.entity_id
_entity_poly.type
_entity_poly.pdbx_seq_one_letter_code
_entity_poly.pdbx_strand_id
1 'polypeptide(L)'
;GGSLKARLCVEGKQLLYAYCDERGVDCRRIGKLIVATDEPQRSALQRLLAQGRLNGVDDLQWLDGAQARALEPALSCVAALWSPSTGIVDSHALMLALQGDAERFAATLALRTPLLSARCMEQGFELRMGGIQPMTLRCRELINCAGLSAPEVASSIVGLPAQFIPRAHLCKGSYFSFSGRAPFRHLVYPAPESAGLGVH
;
A
#
# COMPACT_ATOMS: atom_id res chain seq x y z
N GLY A 1 14.34 -11.02 0.47
CA GLY A 1 14.19 -10.68 1.89
C GLY A 1 15.00 -9.45 2.26
N GLY A 2 14.64 -8.80 3.35
CA GLY A 2 15.44 -7.71 3.92
C GLY A 2 15.26 -6.33 3.28
N SER A 3 14.40 -6.15 2.29
CA SER A 3 14.09 -4.82 1.77
C SER A 3 13.32 -3.97 2.80
N LEU A 4 13.52 -2.65 2.77
CA LEU A 4 12.76 -1.71 3.60
C LEU A 4 11.25 -1.89 3.42
N LYS A 5 10.79 -2.08 2.18
CA LYS A 5 9.39 -2.35 1.86
C LYS A 5 8.86 -3.60 2.59
N ALA A 6 9.59 -4.73 2.56
CA ALA A 6 9.15 -5.97 3.21
C ALA A 6 9.04 -5.77 4.72
N ARG A 7 10.06 -5.18 5.35
CA ARG A 7 10.07 -4.89 6.79
C ARG A 7 8.90 -3.99 7.18
N LEU A 8 8.74 -2.84 6.51
CA LEU A 8 7.67 -1.89 6.84
C LEU A 8 6.27 -2.44 6.57
N CYS A 9 6.09 -3.32 5.56
CA CYS A 9 4.79 -3.96 5.34
C CYS A 9 4.44 -4.96 6.45
N VAL A 10 5.41 -5.73 6.94
CA VAL A 10 5.16 -6.71 8.02
C VAL A 10 4.87 -6.01 9.35
N GLU A 11 5.72 -5.06 9.74
CA GLU A 11 5.52 -4.25 10.96
C GLU A 11 4.25 -3.40 10.85
N GLY A 12 4.05 -2.73 9.72
CA GLY A 12 2.92 -1.83 9.48
C GLY A 12 1.57 -2.54 9.50
N LYS A 13 1.49 -3.82 9.10
CA LYS A 13 0.26 -4.60 9.24
C LYS A 13 -0.19 -4.69 10.69
N GLN A 14 0.73 -4.98 11.61
CA GLN A 14 0.42 -5.10 13.03
C GLN A 14 0.00 -3.75 13.63
N LEU A 15 0.76 -2.71 13.31
CA LEU A 15 0.47 -1.34 13.75
C LEU A 15 -0.87 -0.84 13.21
N LEU A 16 -1.21 -1.16 11.96
CA LEU A 16 -2.46 -0.75 11.34
C LEU A 16 -3.67 -1.36 12.07
N TYR A 17 -3.64 -2.66 12.36
CA TYR A 17 -4.74 -3.31 13.10
C TYR A 17 -4.89 -2.73 14.51
N ALA A 18 -3.77 -2.54 15.22
CA ALA A 18 -3.80 -1.95 16.56
C ALA A 18 -4.34 -0.52 16.53
N TYR A 19 -3.92 0.28 15.55
CA TYR A 19 -4.40 1.65 15.37
C TYR A 19 -5.88 1.71 15.04
N CYS A 20 -6.35 0.85 14.14
CA CYS A 20 -7.77 0.78 13.78
C CYS A 20 -8.64 0.43 14.99
N ASP A 21 -8.21 -0.54 15.80
CA ASP A 21 -8.90 -0.95 17.02
C ASP A 21 -8.95 0.21 18.03
N GLU A 22 -7.82 0.87 18.27
CA GLU A 22 -7.72 2.01 19.19
C GLU A 22 -8.58 3.21 18.77
N ARG A 23 -8.70 3.46 17.46
CA ARG A 23 -9.41 4.63 16.90
C ARG A 23 -10.83 4.32 16.44
N GLY A 24 -11.30 3.07 16.57
CA GLY A 24 -12.63 2.67 16.11
C GLY A 24 -12.78 2.73 14.59
N VAL A 25 -11.70 2.53 13.84
CA VAL A 25 -11.72 2.44 12.37
C VAL A 25 -12.12 1.03 11.95
N ASP A 26 -13.17 0.91 11.13
CA ASP A 26 -13.62 -0.42 10.66
C ASP A 26 -12.52 -1.09 9.84
N CYS A 27 -12.03 -2.22 10.33
CA CYS A 27 -11.11 -3.09 9.63
C CYS A 27 -11.47 -4.56 9.92
N ARG A 28 -11.34 -5.42 8.90
CA ARG A 28 -11.74 -6.82 9.03
C ARG A 28 -10.69 -7.74 8.41
N ARG A 29 -10.27 -8.75 9.16
CA ARG A 29 -9.39 -9.82 8.69
C ARG A 29 -10.23 -10.84 7.93
N ILE A 30 -10.48 -10.58 6.66
CA ILE A 30 -11.30 -11.47 5.83
C ILE A 30 -10.48 -12.56 5.14
N GLY A 31 -9.15 -12.49 5.22
CA GLY A 31 -8.25 -13.44 4.57
C GLY A 31 -8.10 -13.23 3.07
N LYS A 32 -7.04 -13.82 2.53
CA LYS A 32 -6.71 -13.77 1.11
C LYS A 32 -6.19 -15.11 0.60
N LEU A 33 -6.67 -15.53 -0.55
CA LEU A 33 -6.14 -16.63 -1.33
C LEU A 33 -5.31 -16.09 -2.49
N ILE A 34 -4.09 -16.57 -2.65
CA ILE A 34 -3.27 -16.36 -3.85
C ILE A 34 -3.30 -17.68 -4.59
N VAL A 35 -3.90 -17.72 -5.79
CA VAL A 35 -4.25 -18.97 -6.48
C VAL A 35 -3.32 -19.25 -7.67
N ALA A 36 -3.02 -20.53 -7.87
CA ALA A 36 -2.35 -21.05 -9.05
C ALA A 36 -3.35 -21.87 -9.87
N THR A 37 -3.48 -21.59 -11.15
CA THR A 37 -4.36 -22.28 -12.07
C THR A 37 -3.63 -23.36 -12.87
N ASP A 38 -2.29 -23.38 -12.85
CA ASP A 38 -1.43 -24.31 -13.53
C ASP A 38 -0.18 -24.66 -12.71
N GLU A 39 0.62 -25.64 -13.17
CA GLU A 39 1.84 -26.09 -12.47
C GLU A 39 2.98 -25.05 -12.46
N PRO A 40 3.25 -24.26 -13.51
CA PRO A 40 4.19 -23.17 -13.45
C PRO A 40 3.87 -22.15 -12.34
N GLN A 41 2.61 -21.76 -12.21
CA GLN A 41 2.13 -20.85 -11.15
C GLN A 41 2.23 -21.50 -9.76
N ARG A 42 1.97 -22.82 -9.64
CA ARG A 42 2.18 -23.56 -8.39
C ARG A 42 3.62 -23.43 -7.89
N SER A 43 4.61 -23.59 -8.78
CA SER A 43 6.03 -23.38 -8.45
C SER A 43 6.32 -21.93 -8.02
N ALA A 44 5.63 -20.94 -8.62
CA ALA A 44 5.74 -19.54 -8.21
C ALA A 44 5.19 -19.32 -6.79
N LEU A 45 4.06 -19.94 -6.43
CA LEU A 45 3.51 -19.87 -5.07
C LEU A 45 4.45 -20.50 -4.03
N GLN A 46 5.15 -21.60 -4.34
CA GLN A 46 6.13 -22.20 -3.43
C GLN A 46 7.28 -21.22 -3.12
N ARG A 47 7.78 -20.53 -4.15
CA ARG A 47 8.81 -19.48 -3.96
C ARG A 47 8.27 -18.32 -3.14
N LEU A 48 7.00 -17.91 -3.38
CA LEU A 48 6.35 -16.83 -2.61
C LEU A 48 6.18 -17.20 -1.14
N LEU A 49 5.79 -18.46 -0.83
CA LEU A 49 5.69 -18.96 0.53
C LEU A 49 7.04 -18.91 1.25
N ALA A 50 8.10 -19.40 0.60
CA ALA A 50 9.44 -19.35 1.16
C ALA A 50 9.91 -17.91 1.40
N GLN A 51 9.68 -17.02 0.44
CA GLN A 51 10.01 -15.60 0.58
C GLN A 51 9.20 -14.91 1.69
N GLY A 52 7.91 -15.24 1.83
CA GLY A 52 7.06 -14.74 2.91
C GLY A 52 7.62 -15.07 4.28
N ARG A 53 8.01 -16.34 4.51
CA ARG A 53 8.63 -16.78 5.76
C ARG A 53 9.95 -16.05 6.05
N LEU A 54 10.81 -15.88 5.03
CA LEU A 54 12.05 -15.11 5.17
C LEU A 54 11.81 -13.62 5.52
N ASN A 55 10.64 -13.11 5.21
CA ASN A 55 10.24 -11.74 5.54
C ASN A 55 9.49 -11.63 6.89
N GLY A 56 9.29 -12.74 7.61
CA GLY A 56 8.56 -12.76 8.88
C GLY A 56 7.03 -12.83 8.73
N VAL A 57 6.54 -13.38 7.61
CA VAL A 57 5.11 -13.68 7.42
C VAL A 57 4.92 -15.18 7.72
N ASP A 58 4.62 -15.51 8.98
CA ASP A 58 4.65 -16.89 9.48
C ASP A 58 3.30 -17.61 9.38
N ASP A 59 2.22 -16.86 9.08
CA ASP A 59 0.84 -17.37 9.05
C ASP A 59 0.37 -17.84 7.66
N LEU A 60 1.24 -17.79 6.64
CA LEU A 60 0.92 -18.30 5.30
C LEU A 60 0.78 -19.81 5.31
N GLN A 61 -0.32 -20.31 4.75
CA GLN A 61 -0.63 -21.72 4.67
C GLN A 61 -0.72 -22.17 3.22
N TRP A 62 -0.11 -23.32 2.92
CA TRP A 62 -0.26 -23.97 1.63
C TRP A 62 -1.56 -24.76 1.60
N LEU A 63 -2.35 -24.58 0.53
CA LEU A 63 -3.56 -25.34 0.26
C LEU A 63 -3.44 -26.03 -1.08
N ASP A 64 -3.92 -27.28 -1.15
CA ASP A 64 -4.20 -27.92 -2.43
C ASP A 64 -5.53 -27.38 -3.02
N GLY A 65 -5.82 -27.78 -4.28
CA GLY A 65 -7.03 -27.30 -4.97
C GLY A 65 -8.33 -27.71 -4.27
N ALA A 66 -8.36 -28.84 -3.57
CA ALA A 66 -9.55 -29.29 -2.85
C ALA A 66 -9.78 -28.45 -1.57
N GLN A 67 -8.70 -28.20 -0.83
CA GLN A 67 -8.72 -27.34 0.36
C GLN A 67 -9.09 -25.90 0.00
N ALA A 68 -8.55 -25.36 -1.10
CA ALA A 68 -8.91 -24.02 -1.56
C ALA A 68 -10.39 -23.92 -1.94
N ARG A 69 -10.95 -24.92 -2.64
CA ARG A 69 -12.40 -24.99 -2.96
C ARG A 69 -13.28 -25.18 -1.73
N ALA A 70 -12.78 -25.79 -0.67
CA ALA A 70 -13.55 -25.88 0.57
C ALA A 70 -13.74 -24.50 1.23
N LEU A 71 -12.78 -23.59 1.10
CA LEU A 71 -12.89 -22.20 1.54
C LEU A 71 -13.76 -21.37 0.58
N GLU A 72 -13.54 -21.51 -0.72
CA GLU A 72 -14.21 -20.76 -1.78
C GLU A 72 -14.68 -21.70 -2.89
N PRO A 73 -15.92 -22.19 -2.84
CA PRO A 73 -16.43 -23.21 -3.78
C PRO A 73 -16.40 -22.79 -5.26
N ALA A 74 -16.42 -21.50 -5.56
CA ALA A 74 -16.36 -20.98 -6.91
C ALA A 74 -14.93 -20.96 -7.50
N LEU A 75 -13.89 -21.33 -6.71
CA LEU A 75 -12.51 -21.36 -7.20
C LEU A 75 -12.24 -22.56 -8.09
N SER A 76 -11.49 -22.30 -9.17
CA SER A 76 -10.86 -23.32 -10.01
C SER A 76 -9.34 -23.10 -9.97
N CYS A 77 -8.63 -23.92 -9.19
CA CYS A 77 -7.17 -23.82 -9.03
C CYS A 77 -6.55 -25.16 -8.71
N VAL A 78 -5.25 -25.30 -8.97
CA VAL A 78 -4.44 -26.49 -8.62
C VAL A 78 -3.81 -26.37 -7.23
N ALA A 79 -3.56 -25.14 -6.77
CA ALA A 79 -3.05 -24.84 -5.44
C ALA A 79 -3.34 -23.40 -5.07
N ALA A 80 -3.24 -23.07 -3.78
CA ALA A 80 -3.34 -21.71 -3.27
C ALA A 80 -2.41 -21.47 -2.06
N LEU A 81 -2.09 -20.20 -1.81
CA LEU A 81 -1.59 -19.74 -0.52
C LEU A 81 -2.72 -19.02 0.20
N TRP A 82 -3.01 -19.45 1.39
CA TRP A 82 -3.94 -18.80 2.30
C TRP A 82 -3.19 -17.85 3.24
N SER A 83 -3.62 -16.60 3.28
CA SER A 83 -3.13 -15.56 4.19
C SER A 83 -4.28 -15.12 5.12
N PRO A 84 -4.43 -15.75 6.29
CA PRO A 84 -5.58 -15.50 7.18
C PRO A 84 -5.59 -14.09 7.77
N SER A 85 -4.44 -13.48 7.95
CA SER A 85 -4.31 -12.15 8.54
C SER A 85 -4.44 -11.00 7.54
N THR A 86 -4.62 -11.28 6.25
CA THR A 86 -4.93 -10.23 5.27
C THR A 86 -6.35 -9.72 5.51
N GLY A 87 -6.56 -8.42 5.36
CA GLY A 87 -7.85 -7.81 5.61
C GLY A 87 -8.13 -6.60 4.74
N ILE A 88 -9.23 -5.97 5.03
CA ILE A 88 -9.70 -4.72 4.44
C ILE A 88 -9.86 -3.67 5.54
N VAL A 89 -9.72 -2.41 5.18
CA VAL A 89 -9.86 -1.26 6.08
C VAL A 89 -10.71 -0.18 5.40
N ASP A 90 -11.53 0.51 6.18
CA ASP A 90 -12.12 1.76 5.74
C ASP A 90 -11.03 2.82 5.61
N SER A 91 -10.57 3.04 4.38
CA SER A 91 -9.47 3.96 4.09
C SER A 91 -9.82 5.41 4.37
N HIS A 92 -11.10 5.81 4.25
CA HIS A 92 -11.55 7.17 4.54
C HIS A 92 -11.59 7.42 6.05
N ALA A 93 -12.15 6.50 6.82
CA ALA A 93 -12.13 6.58 8.27
C ALA A 93 -10.69 6.57 8.82
N LEU A 94 -9.80 5.76 8.23
CA LEU A 94 -8.38 5.74 8.59
C LEU A 94 -7.71 7.10 8.33
N MET A 95 -7.94 7.71 7.17
CA MET A 95 -7.38 9.04 6.86
C MET A 95 -7.90 10.11 7.84
N LEU A 96 -9.19 10.09 8.17
CA LEU A 96 -9.78 11.05 9.12
C LEU A 96 -9.23 10.85 10.53
N ALA A 97 -9.02 9.60 10.96
CA ALA A 97 -8.42 9.31 12.26
C ALA A 97 -6.97 9.82 12.35
N LEU A 98 -6.16 9.57 11.30
CA LEU A 98 -4.79 10.07 11.21
C LEU A 98 -4.73 11.60 11.17
N GLN A 99 -5.64 12.24 10.45
CA GLN A 99 -5.76 13.71 10.43
C GLN A 99 -6.11 14.24 11.81
N GLY A 100 -7.09 13.65 12.49
CA GLY A 100 -7.48 14.06 13.85
C GLY A 100 -6.34 13.92 14.85
N ASP A 101 -5.55 12.86 14.75
CA ASP A 101 -4.35 12.69 15.58
C ASP A 101 -3.29 13.76 15.26
N ALA A 102 -3.03 14.05 13.99
CA ALA A 102 -2.09 15.09 13.59
C ALA A 102 -2.52 16.47 14.16
N GLU A 103 -3.79 16.82 14.05
CA GLU A 103 -4.33 18.07 14.58
C GLU A 103 -4.25 18.15 16.12
N ARG A 104 -4.47 17.04 16.83
CA ARG A 104 -4.27 16.95 18.29
C ARG A 104 -2.82 17.24 18.71
N PHE A 105 -1.85 16.94 17.84
CA PHE A 105 -0.44 17.28 18.04
C PHE A 105 -0.05 18.60 17.38
N ALA A 106 -1.01 19.51 17.20
CA ALA A 106 -0.82 20.87 16.66
C ALA A 106 -0.30 20.92 15.20
N ALA A 107 -0.49 19.86 14.42
CA ALA A 107 -0.26 19.95 12.98
C ALA A 107 -1.35 20.79 12.32
N THR A 108 -0.99 21.54 11.28
CA THR A 108 -1.91 22.36 10.50
C THR A 108 -2.11 21.76 9.12
N LEU A 109 -3.35 21.49 8.74
CA LEU A 109 -3.71 21.09 7.40
C LEU A 109 -4.05 22.34 6.56
N ALA A 110 -3.22 22.64 5.55
CA ALA A 110 -3.40 23.75 4.62
C ALA A 110 -3.92 23.23 3.28
N LEU A 111 -5.25 23.21 3.10
CA LEU A 111 -5.90 22.83 1.85
C LEU A 111 -5.74 23.92 0.78
N ARG A 112 -5.77 23.53 -0.50
CA ARG A 112 -5.66 24.44 -1.66
C ARG A 112 -4.40 25.31 -1.63
N THR A 113 -3.34 24.78 -1.03
CA THR A 113 -2.06 25.48 -0.84
C THR A 113 -0.96 24.64 -1.51
N PRO A 114 -0.87 24.64 -2.85
CA PRO A 114 0.10 23.82 -3.57
C PRO A 114 1.53 24.28 -3.30
N LEU A 115 2.44 23.34 -3.18
CA LEU A 115 3.88 23.61 -3.22
C LEU A 115 4.26 23.92 -4.68
N LEU A 116 4.72 25.13 -4.93
CA LEU A 116 5.17 25.56 -6.28
C LEU A 116 6.65 25.23 -6.52
N SER A 117 7.47 25.43 -5.51
CA SER A 117 8.90 25.08 -5.53
C SER A 117 9.44 25.02 -4.11
N ALA A 118 10.58 24.35 -3.95
CA ALA A 118 11.35 24.38 -2.74
C ALA A 118 12.83 24.64 -3.04
N ARG A 119 13.59 25.07 -2.05
CA ARG A 119 15.04 25.24 -2.13
C ARG A 119 15.69 24.62 -0.90
N CYS A 120 16.75 23.84 -1.13
CA CYS A 120 17.63 23.40 -0.05
C CYS A 120 18.39 24.60 0.54
N MET A 121 18.35 24.74 1.84
CA MET A 121 19.06 25.76 2.60
C MET A 121 20.20 25.09 3.39
N GLU A 122 21.05 25.85 3.99
CA GLU A 122 22.10 25.33 4.89
C GLU A 122 21.49 24.52 6.06
N GLN A 123 20.33 24.96 6.56
CA GLN A 123 19.56 24.25 7.57
C GLN A 123 18.09 24.16 7.14
N GLY A 124 17.71 23.05 6.51
CA GLY A 124 16.33 22.76 6.11
C GLY A 124 15.96 23.26 4.71
N PHE A 125 14.73 23.72 4.56
CA PHE A 125 14.15 24.07 3.27
C PHE A 125 13.39 25.37 3.34
N GLU A 126 13.42 26.13 2.24
CA GLU A 126 12.51 27.23 1.96
C GLU A 126 11.50 26.78 0.92
N LEU A 127 10.22 26.93 1.23
CA LEU A 127 9.09 26.46 0.42
C LEU A 127 8.31 27.66 -0.13
N ARG A 128 8.03 27.68 -1.44
CA ARG A 128 7.13 28.61 -2.09
C ARG A 128 5.76 27.98 -2.26
N MET A 129 4.80 28.46 -1.52
CA MET A 129 3.41 27.98 -1.56
C MET A 129 2.57 28.90 -2.44
N GLY A 130 1.69 28.28 -3.24
CA GLY A 130 0.66 28.96 -4.02
C GLY A 130 -0.68 28.97 -3.33
N GLY A 131 -1.74 29.19 -4.12
CA GLY A 131 -3.12 29.21 -3.66
C GLY A 131 -3.65 30.64 -3.48
N ILE A 132 -4.75 30.78 -2.70
CA ILE A 132 -5.44 32.05 -2.51
C ILE A 132 -4.56 33.07 -1.77
N GLN A 133 -3.72 32.58 -0.87
CA GLN A 133 -2.75 33.38 -0.11
C GLN A 133 -1.35 32.80 -0.31
N PRO A 134 -0.64 33.19 -1.37
CA PRO A 134 0.71 32.74 -1.60
C PRO A 134 1.63 33.15 -0.44
N MET A 135 2.50 32.23 -0.01
CA MET A 135 3.40 32.47 1.10
C MET A 135 4.73 31.74 0.92
N THR A 136 5.72 32.17 1.68
CA THR A 136 6.99 31.47 1.84
C THR A 136 7.07 30.90 3.24
N LEU A 137 7.38 29.60 3.34
CA LEU A 137 7.57 28.89 4.60
C LEU A 137 9.00 28.38 4.70
N ARG A 138 9.49 28.24 5.92
CA ARG A 138 10.76 27.55 6.20
C ARG A 138 10.50 26.36 7.12
N CYS A 139 11.13 25.23 6.82
CA CYS A 139 11.04 24.03 7.65
C CYS A 139 12.40 23.34 7.74
N ARG A 140 12.60 22.58 8.80
CA ARG A 140 13.81 21.77 8.97
C ARG A 140 13.79 20.53 8.10
N GLU A 141 12.62 19.92 7.92
CA GLU A 141 12.41 18.69 7.20
C GLU A 141 11.25 18.85 6.23
N LEU A 142 11.36 18.25 5.05
CA LEU A 142 10.34 18.20 4.02
C LEU A 142 10.07 16.74 3.65
N ILE A 143 8.85 16.26 3.91
CA ILE A 143 8.42 14.92 3.56
C ILE A 143 7.50 15.01 2.35
N ASN A 144 7.95 14.44 1.23
CA ASN A 144 7.20 14.44 -0.02
C ASN A 144 6.27 13.22 -0.09
N CYS A 145 4.98 13.43 0.14
CA CYS A 145 3.91 12.43 0.05
C CYS A 145 2.95 12.72 -1.10
N ALA A 146 3.40 13.33 -2.20
CA ALA A 146 2.55 13.78 -3.31
C ALA A 146 2.09 12.64 -4.26
N GLY A 147 2.22 11.37 -3.88
CA GLY A 147 1.74 10.22 -4.66
C GLY A 147 2.36 10.19 -6.06
N LEU A 148 1.53 10.16 -7.11
CA LEU A 148 2.00 10.13 -8.50
C LEU A 148 2.78 11.38 -8.91
N SER A 149 2.55 12.52 -8.26
CA SER A 149 3.28 13.78 -8.49
C SER A 149 4.57 13.90 -7.66
N ALA A 150 4.92 12.91 -6.83
CA ALA A 150 6.11 12.99 -5.99
C ALA A 150 7.43 13.20 -6.77
N PRO A 151 7.66 12.58 -7.95
CA PRO A 151 8.83 12.87 -8.77
C PRO A 151 8.86 14.32 -9.30
N GLU A 152 7.71 14.88 -9.65
CA GLU A 152 7.58 16.27 -10.09
C GLU A 152 7.91 17.24 -8.94
N VAL A 153 7.33 16.99 -7.76
CA VAL A 153 7.66 17.75 -6.55
C VAL A 153 9.16 17.67 -6.25
N ALA A 154 9.77 16.49 -6.29
CA ALA A 154 11.20 16.32 -6.09
C ALA A 154 12.03 17.14 -7.10
N SER A 155 11.61 17.16 -8.37
CA SER A 155 12.27 17.95 -9.43
C SER A 155 12.17 19.46 -9.23
N SER A 156 11.16 19.94 -8.49
CA SER A 156 10.97 21.36 -8.18
C SER A 156 11.83 21.84 -6.99
N ILE A 157 12.59 20.95 -6.35
CA ILE A 157 13.46 21.28 -5.20
C ILE A 157 14.83 21.71 -5.72
N VAL A 158 15.11 23.01 -5.72
CA VAL A 158 16.41 23.58 -6.07
C VAL A 158 17.46 23.13 -5.06
N GLY A 159 18.57 22.57 -5.55
CA GLY A 159 19.64 22.03 -4.71
C GLY A 159 19.50 20.54 -4.36
N LEU A 160 18.42 19.88 -4.76
CA LEU A 160 18.32 18.41 -4.66
C LEU A 160 19.12 17.77 -5.81
N PRO A 161 20.12 16.92 -5.54
CA PRO A 161 20.88 16.26 -6.61
C PRO A 161 19.97 15.32 -7.44
N ALA A 162 20.14 15.32 -8.76
CA ALA A 162 19.30 14.58 -9.72
C ALA A 162 19.23 13.06 -9.42
N GLN A 163 20.27 12.50 -8.84
CA GLN A 163 20.31 11.08 -8.44
C GLN A 163 19.26 10.69 -7.39
N PHE A 164 18.73 11.65 -6.63
CA PHE A 164 17.68 11.43 -5.63
C PHE A 164 16.27 11.69 -6.16
N ILE A 165 16.14 12.06 -7.44
CA ILE A 165 14.85 12.26 -8.10
C ILE A 165 14.44 10.95 -8.77
N PRO A 166 13.41 10.23 -8.27
CA PRO A 166 13.00 8.97 -8.85
C PRO A 166 12.34 9.19 -10.23
N ARG A 167 12.56 8.24 -11.14
CA ARG A 167 11.81 8.21 -12.41
C ARG A 167 10.41 7.63 -12.15
N ALA A 168 9.39 8.27 -12.74
CA ALA A 168 8.04 7.75 -12.70
C ALA A 168 7.88 6.59 -13.70
N HIS A 169 7.34 5.47 -13.22
CA HIS A 169 6.92 4.34 -14.04
C HIS A 169 5.45 4.07 -13.71
N LEU A 170 4.56 4.46 -14.61
CA LEU A 170 3.12 4.37 -14.38
C LEU A 170 2.59 3.05 -14.92
N CYS A 171 1.73 2.40 -14.14
CA CYS A 171 0.94 1.24 -14.55
C CYS A 171 -0.53 1.53 -14.24
N LYS A 172 -1.39 1.42 -15.26
CA LYS A 172 -2.82 1.65 -15.11
C LYS A 172 -3.49 0.39 -14.58
N GLY A 173 -4.18 0.50 -13.45
CA GLY A 173 -5.16 -0.49 -12.98
C GLY A 173 -6.57 -0.13 -13.45
N SER A 174 -7.36 -1.12 -13.84
CA SER A 174 -8.78 -0.96 -14.15
C SER A 174 -9.60 -1.77 -13.17
N TYR A 175 -10.67 -1.17 -12.64
CA TYR A 175 -11.57 -1.80 -11.70
C TYR A 175 -12.91 -2.07 -12.36
N PHE A 176 -13.52 -3.20 -12.01
CA PHE A 176 -14.86 -3.57 -12.43
C PHE A 176 -15.72 -3.75 -11.20
N SER A 177 -16.95 -3.26 -11.25
CA SER A 177 -17.96 -3.57 -10.25
C SER A 177 -18.71 -4.83 -10.65
N PHE A 178 -19.05 -5.65 -9.69
CA PHE A 178 -19.87 -6.83 -9.89
C PHE A 178 -21.30 -6.55 -9.38
N SER A 179 -22.29 -6.72 -10.24
CA SER A 179 -23.70 -6.61 -9.86
C SER A 179 -24.25 -7.98 -9.46
N GLY A 180 -24.85 -8.09 -8.29
CA GLY A 180 -25.38 -9.31 -7.74
C GLY A 180 -24.60 -9.80 -6.52
N ARG A 181 -24.78 -11.07 -6.14
CA ARG A 181 -24.08 -11.65 -4.98
C ARG A 181 -22.65 -11.96 -5.36
N ALA A 182 -21.70 -11.39 -4.61
CA ALA A 182 -20.27 -11.69 -4.77
C ALA A 182 -20.01 -13.21 -4.72
N PRO A 183 -19.25 -13.77 -5.66
CA PRO A 183 -18.96 -15.21 -5.69
C PRO A 183 -17.99 -15.65 -4.60
N PHE A 184 -17.21 -14.72 -4.05
CA PHE A 184 -16.17 -14.97 -3.04
C PHE A 184 -16.46 -14.23 -1.74
N ARG A 185 -16.05 -14.83 -0.63
CA ARG A 185 -16.10 -14.23 0.73
C ARG A 185 -14.75 -13.66 1.14
N HIS A 186 -13.67 -14.18 0.57
CA HIS A 186 -12.29 -13.80 0.83
C HIS A 186 -11.73 -13.05 -0.38
N LEU A 187 -10.61 -12.36 -0.20
CA LEU A 187 -9.86 -11.78 -1.31
C LEU A 187 -9.21 -12.90 -2.13
N VAL A 188 -9.33 -12.84 -3.44
CA VAL A 188 -8.76 -13.83 -4.37
C VAL A 188 -7.83 -13.12 -5.34
N TYR A 189 -6.57 -13.54 -5.37
CA TYR A 189 -5.51 -12.97 -6.20
C TYR A 189 -4.88 -14.07 -7.05
N PRO A 190 -4.51 -13.80 -8.30
CA PRO A 190 -3.71 -14.73 -9.09
C PRO A 190 -2.28 -14.84 -8.54
N ALA A 191 -1.58 -15.91 -8.91
CA ALA A 191 -0.14 -15.98 -8.72
C ALA A 191 0.54 -14.79 -9.42
N PRO A 192 1.59 -14.18 -8.83
CA PRO A 192 2.28 -13.06 -9.45
C PRO A 192 2.85 -13.41 -10.82
N GLU A 193 2.57 -12.60 -11.82
CA GLU A 193 3.12 -12.68 -13.16
C GLU A 193 4.29 -11.72 -13.34
N SER A 194 5.12 -11.96 -14.36
CA SER A 194 6.30 -11.13 -14.65
C SER A 194 5.95 -9.74 -15.18
N ALA A 195 4.74 -9.56 -15.71
CA ALA A 195 4.26 -8.30 -16.24
C ALA A 195 2.80 -8.06 -15.80
N GLY A 196 2.58 -6.91 -15.13
CA GLY A 196 1.25 -6.48 -14.73
C GLY A 196 0.85 -6.84 -13.30
N LEU A 197 -0.35 -6.39 -12.90
CA LEU A 197 -0.90 -6.60 -11.56
C LEU A 197 -1.79 -7.85 -11.46
N GLY A 198 -2.10 -8.48 -12.60
CA GLY A 198 -3.08 -9.56 -12.69
C GLY A 198 -4.52 -9.07 -12.52
N VAL A 199 -5.46 -10.03 -12.49
CA VAL A 199 -6.88 -9.78 -12.17
C VAL A 199 -7.16 -10.29 -10.76
N HIS A 200 -7.75 -9.46 -9.92
CA HIS A 200 -8.09 -9.81 -8.54
C HIS A 200 -9.31 -9.03 -8.03
#